data_e9c0f687fc375d6306447d842c82fbc6
#
_entry.id   e9c0f687fc375d6306447d842c82fbc6
#
_cell.length_a   1.000
_cell.length_b   1.000
_cell.length_c   1.000
_cell.angle_alpha   90.00
_cell.angle_beta   90.00
_cell.angle_gamma   90.00
#
_symmetry.space_group_name_H-M   'P 1'
#
loop_
_entity.id
_entity.type
_entity.pdbx_description
1 polymer ?
#
loop_
_entity_poly.entity_id
_entity_poly.type
_entity_poly.pdbx_seq_one_letter_code
_entity_poly.pdbx_strand_id
1 'polypeptide(L)'
;FPDVIPDEFHPTPLTSYGTQKQMSEALLADYSRRGFFDGIGIRLPTICVRPGKPNKAASGFFSGIIREPLAGQEAVLPVPRSVLHTHASPRSAVGFLIHAAEIDGDKVGPRRNLTMPGGAVTVGEQIEALERIAGAQVAKR
;
A
#
# COMPACT_ATOMS: atom_id res chain seq x y z
N PHE A 1 -3.26 17.07 -1.30
CA PHE A 1 -4.00 16.07 -2.08
C PHE A 1 -5.49 16.31 -1.92
N PRO A 2 -6.33 16.02 -2.93
CA PRO A 2 -7.77 16.00 -2.75
C PRO A 2 -8.19 14.86 -1.81
N ASP A 3 -9.40 14.94 -1.24
CA ASP A 3 -9.94 13.90 -0.35
C ASP A 3 -10.10 12.56 -1.06
N VAL A 4 -10.41 12.60 -2.35
CA VAL A 4 -10.47 11.44 -3.24
C VAL A 4 -9.47 11.64 -4.38
N ILE A 5 -8.57 10.69 -4.57
CA ILE A 5 -7.57 10.71 -5.65
C ILE A 5 -8.14 9.90 -6.82
N PRO A 6 -8.56 10.56 -7.92
CA PRO A 6 -9.05 9.85 -9.10
C PRO A 6 -7.90 9.18 -9.87
N ASP A 7 -8.23 8.23 -10.74
CA ASP A 7 -7.23 7.52 -11.55
C ASP A 7 -6.45 8.45 -12.48
N GLU A 8 -7.05 9.55 -12.92
CA GLU A 8 -6.44 10.57 -13.77
C GLU A 8 -5.52 11.54 -13.01
N PHE A 9 -5.43 11.43 -11.68
CA PHE A 9 -4.61 12.33 -10.88
C PHE A 9 -3.15 12.28 -11.32
N HIS A 10 -2.62 13.45 -11.72
CA HIS A 10 -1.25 13.54 -12.18
C HIS A 10 -0.26 13.41 -11.00
N PRO A 11 0.64 12.42 -11.00
CA PRO A 11 1.63 12.27 -9.94
C PRO A 11 2.61 13.45 -9.90
N THR A 12 2.77 14.04 -8.72
CA THR A 12 3.77 15.11 -8.46
C THR A 12 4.64 14.69 -7.27
N PRO A 13 5.58 13.74 -7.46
CA PRO A 13 6.38 13.21 -6.37
C PRO A 13 7.30 14.28 -5.77
N LEU A 14 7.39 14.28 -4.45
CA LEU A 14 8.28 15.14 -3.67
C LEU A 14 9.50 14.40 -3.11
N THR A 15 9.74 13.16 -3.55
CA THR A 15 10.87 12.34 -3.11
C THR A 15 11.55 11.69 -4.32
N SER A 16 12.86 11.40 -4.19
CA SER A 16 13.59 10.66 -5.24
C SER A 16 12.98 9.29 -5.50
N TYR A 17 12.51 8.60 -4.46
CA TYR A 17 11.80 7.32 -4.60
C TYR A 17 10.55 7.46 -5.46
N GLY A 18 9.67 8.42 -5.15
CA GLY A 18 8.45 8.66 -5.92
C GLY A 18 8.74 9.06 -7.36
N THR A 19 9.76 9.90 -7.60
CA THR A 19 10.20 10.29 -8.93
C THR A 19 10.66 9.07 -9.74
N GLN A 20 11.48 8.20 -9.15
CA GLN A 20 11.94 6.96 -9.81
C GLN A 20 10.76 6.03 -10.16
N LYS A 21 9.78 5.90 -9.27
CA LYS A 21 8.56 5.11 -9.55
C LYS A 21 7.76 5.69 -10.69
N GLN A 22 7.56 7.01 -10.74
CA GLN A 22 6.87 7.66 -11.86
C GLN A 22 7.60 7.47 -13.18
N MET A 23 8.92 7.60 -13.20
CA MET A 23 9.74 7.31 -14.40
C MET A 23 9.59 5.85 -14.84
N SER A 24 9.58 4.90 -13.91
CA SER A 24 9.38 3.48 -14.20
C SER A 24 8.00 3.19 -14.79
N GLU A 25 6.95 3.85 -14.30
CA GLU A 25 5.61 3.76 -14.86
C GLU A 25 5.55 4.28 -16.30
N ALA A 26 6.20 5.41 -16.57
CA ALA A 26 6.27 5.98 -17.92
C ALA A 26 7.04 5.06 -18.91
N LEU A 27 8.16 4.50 -18.46
CA LEU A 27 8.94 3.54 -19.25
C LEU A 27 8.15 2.26 -19.53
N LEU A 28 7.45 1.72 -18.53
CA LEU A 28 6.61 0.54 -18.71
C LEU A 28 5.52 0.77 -19.75
N ALA A 29 4.84 1.92 -19.67
CA ALA A 29 3.82 2.29 -20.64
C ALA A 29 4.38 2.44 -22.05
N ASP A 30 5.56 3.11 -22.24
CA ASP A 30 6.20 3.27 -23.55
C ASP A 30 6.65 1.92 -24.12
N TYR A 31 7.26 1.07 -23.31
CA TYR A 31 7.73 -0.25 -23.77
C TYR A 31 6.58 -1.16 -24.17
N SER A 32 5.46 -1.13 -23.41
CA SER A 32 4.25 -1.85 -23.78
C SER A 32 3.65 -1.31 -25.08
N ARG A 33 3.55 0.00 -25.22
CA ARG A 33 3.07 0.67 -26.47
C ARG A 33 3.91 0.29 -27.68
N ARG A 34 5.22 0.13 -27.50
CA ARG A 34 6.16 -0.27 -28.56
C ARG A 34 6.21 -1.77 -28.82
N GLY A 35 5.46 -2.57 -28.09
CA GLY A 35 5.38 -4.02 -28.28
C GLY A 35 6.61 -4.80 -27.79
N PHE A 36 7.45 -4.23 -26.92
CA PHE A 36 8.57 -4.97 -26.33
C PHE A 36 8.10 -6.01 -25.32
N PHE A 37 7.03 -5.73 -24.61
CA PHE A 37 6.32 -6.63 -23.71
C PHE A 37 4.91 -6.10 -23.42
N ASP A 38 4.04 -6.94 -22.90
CA ASP A 38 2.73 -6.53 -22.38
C ASP A 38 2.82 -6.37 -20.85
N GLY A 39 3.12 -5.16 -20.40
CA GLY A 39 3.38 -4.88 -18.99
C GLY A 39 2.24 -4.15 -18.30
N ILE A 40 2.00 -4.48 -17.03
CA ILE A 40 1.06 -3.78 -16.14
C ILE A 40 1.78 -3.38 -14.87
N GLY A 41 1.73 -2.10 -14.54
CA GLY A 41 2.21 -1.55 -13.27
C GLY A 41 1.09 -1.51 -12.23
N ILE A 42 1.43 -1.76 -10.96
CA ILE A 42 0.47 -1.71 -9.86
C ILE A 42 0.99 -0.77 -8.78
N ARG A 43 0.18 0.22 -8.42
CA ARG A 43 0.37 1.08 -7.26
C ARG A 43 -0.28 0.41 -6.06
N LEU A 44 0.52 -0.19 -5.19
CA LEU A 44 0.04 -0.87 -3.98
C LEU A 44 -0.27 0.14 -2.87
N PRO A 45 -1.36 -0.01 -2.13
CA PRO A 45 -1.54 0.65 -0.84
C PRO A 45 -0.55 0.10 0.18
N THR A 46 -0.56 0.61 1.40
CA THR A 46 0.25 0.02 2.47
C THR A 46 -0.26 -1.39 2.79
N ILE A 47 0.60 -2.38 2.57
CA ILE A 47 0.28 -3.77 2.89
C ILE A 47 0.47 -4.01 4.39
N CYS A 48 -0.62 -4.33 5.07
CA CYS A 48 -0.72 -4.51 6.52
C CYS A 48 -1.58 -5.76 6.85
N VAL A 49 -1.16 -6.64 7.73
CA VAL A 49 0.07 -6.65 8.53
C VAL A 49 1.14 -7.47 7.78
N ARG A 50 2.32 -6.89 7.56
CA ARG A 50 3.44 -7.61 6.97
C ARG A 50 4.14 -8.44 8.03
N PRO A 51 4.40 -9.73 7.78
CA PRO A 51 5.19 -10.57 8.67
C PRO A 51 6.68 -10.17 8.64
N GLY A 52 7.43 -10.70 9.58
CA GLY A 52 8.88 -10.51 9.65
C GLY A 52 9.33 -9.39 10.59
N LYS A 53 10.63 -9.15 10.61
CA LYS A 53 11.26 -8.13 11.48
C LYS A 53 10.98 -6.71 10.97
N PRO A 54 10.92 -5.72 11.89
CA PRO A 54 10.86 -4.31 11.51
C PRO A 54 11.99 -3.92 10.55
N ASN A 55 11.67 -3.07 9.60
CA ASN A 55 12.66 -2.49 8.68
C ASN A 55 12.60 -0.95 8.75
N LYS A 56 13.52 -0.28 8.08
CA LYS A 56 13.63 1.19 8.08
C LYS A 56 12.64 1.90 7.14
N ALA A 57 11.69 1.18 6.51
CA ALA A 57 10.67 1.81 5.67
C ALA A 57 9.73 2.68 6.53
N ALA A 58 9.49 3.92 6.11
CA ALA A 58 8.65 4.87 6.84
C ALA A 58 7.23 4.32 7.13
N SER A 59 6.63 3.57 6.18
CA SER A 59 5.34 2.92 6.35
C SER A 59 5.36 1.62 7.18
N GLY A 60 6.53 1.21 7.66
CA GLY A 60 6.70 -0.02 8.44
C GLY A 60 5.90 -0.03 9.74
N PHE A 61 5.72 1.15 10.35
CA PHE A 61 5.01 1.30 11.62
C PHE A 61 3.53 0.87 11.53
N PHE A 62 2.85 1.00 10.40
CA PHE A 62 1.46 0.54 10.24
C PHE A 62 1.31 -0.97 10.49
N SER A 63 2.32 -1.77 10.12
CA SER A 63 2.35 -3.18 10.52
C SER A 63 2.87 -3.36 11.94
N GLY A 64 3.82 -2.52 12.36
CA GLY A 64 4.46 -2.57 13.66
C GLY A 64 3.49 -2.42 14.81
N ILE A 65 2.62 -1.41 14.78
CA ILE A 65 1.62 -1.12 15.83
C ILE A 65 0.61 -2.27 16.07
N ILE A 66 0.61 -3.28 15.21
CA ILE A 66 -0.21 -4.49 15.37
C ILE A 66 0.68 -5.70 15.66
N ARG A 67 1.72 -5.91 14.86
CA ARG A 67 2.57 -7.08 14.92
C ARG A 67 3.38 -7.18 16.21
N GLU A 68 4.04 -6.08 16.62
CA GLU A 68 4.89 -6.04 17.81
C GLU A 68 4.09 -6.30 19.10
N PRO A 69 2.94 -5.62 19.35
CA PRO A 69 2.10 -5.92 20.50
C PRO A 69 1.60 -7.35 20.55
N LEU A 70 1.23 -7.94 19.41
CA LEU A 70 0.85 -9.35 19.33
C LEU A 70 2.02 -10.30 19.67
N ALA A 71 3.26 -9.88 19.38
CA ALA A 71 4.47 -10.61 19.75
C ALA A 71 4.96 -10.28 21.18
N GLY A 72 4.20 -9.54 21.96
CA GLY A 72 4.58 -9.16 23.33
C GLY A 72 5.60 -8.03 23.42
N GLN A 73 5.86 -7.30 22.33
CA GLN A 73 6.83 -6.21 22.24
C GLN A 73 6.13 -4.85 22.23
N GLU A 74 6.84 -3.81 22.62
CA GLU A 74 6.36 -2.43 22.49
C GLU A 74 6.42 -1.96 21.04
N ALA A 75 5.43 -1.16 20.65
CA ALA A 75 5.38 -0.52 19.33
C ALA A 75 5.39 1.00 19.47
N VAL A 76 6.13 1.68 18.59
CA VAL A 76 6.17 3.14 18.52
C VAL A 76 5.18 3.61 17.47
N LEU A 77 4.28 4.51 17.88
CA LEU A 77 3.36 5.21 16.98
C LEU A 77 3.94 6.60 16.64
N PRO A 78 4.52 6.81 15.45
CA PRO A 78 5.21 8.06 15.10
C PRO A 78 4.28 9.15 14.55
N VAL A 79 2.98 8.88 14.49
CA VAL A 79 1.97 9.78 13.90
C VAL A 79 0.72 9.88 14.78
N PRO A 80 -0.09 10.94 14.67
CA PRO A 80 -1.37 11.02 15.36
C PRO A 80 -2.32 9.89 14.98
N ARG A 81 -3.18 9.48 15.93
CA ARG A 81 -4.21 8.45 15.73
C ARG A 81 -5.23 8.82 14.64
N SER A 82 -5.40 10.11 14.36
CA SER A 82 -6.31 10.62 13.32
C SER A 82 -5.79 10.46 11.90
N VAL A 83 -4.53 10.04 11.69
CA VAL A 83 -3.99 9.86 10.35
C VAL A 83 -4.75 8.76 9.62
N LEU A 84 -5.43 9.18 8.55
CA LEU A 84 -6.13 8.29 7.62
C LEU A 84 -5.15 7.73 6.59
N HIS A 85 -5.20 6.43 6.35
CA HIS A 85 -4.35 5.80 5.34
C HIS A 85 -5.02 4.58 4.70
N THR A 86 -4.64 4.28 3.47
CA THR A 86 -5.22 3.15 2.73
C THR A 86 -4.38 1.90 2.91
N HIS A 87 -5.02 0.80 3.26
CA HIS A 87 -4.40 -0.48 3.54
C HIS A 87 -5.01 -1.62 2.74
N ALA A 88 -4.20 -2.66 2.50
CA ALA A 88 -4.67 -3.95 2.02
C ALA A 88 -3.91 -5.08 2.72
N SER A 89 -4.50 -6.27 2.78
CA SER A 89 -3.83 -7.44 3.34
C SER A 89 -2.78 -8.02 2.36
N PRO A 90 -1.77 -8.77 2.84
CA PRO A 90 -0.87 -9.51 1.96
C PRO A 90 -1.61 -10.45 0.99
N ARG A 91 -2.67 -11.11 1.46
CA ARG A 91 -3.51 -11.98 0.62
C ARG A 91 -4.19 -11.22 -0.51
N SER A 92 -4.75 -10.04 -0.23
CA SER A 92 -5.36 -9.19 -1.25
C SER A 92 -4.33 -8.70 -2.26
N ALA A 93 -3.12 -8.34 -1.81
CA ALA A 93 -2.04 -7.92 -2.70
C ALA A 93 -1.62 -9.04 -3.66
N VAL A 94 -1.46 -10.27 -3.16
CA VAL A 94 -1.15 -11.44 -4.00
C VAL A 94 -2.26 -11.70 -5.01
N GLY A 95 -3.52 -11.69 -4.58
CA GLY A 95 -4.65 -11.87 -5.49
C GLY A 95 -4.72 -10.81 -6.59
N PHE A 96 -4.43 -9.55 -6.24
CA PHE A 96 -4.41 -8.46 -7.21
C PHE A 96 -3.25 -8.58 -8.21
N LEU A 97 -2.07 -9.03 -7.77
CA LEU A 97 -0.92 -9.30 -8.64
C LEU A 97 -1.21 -10.45 -9.61
N ILE A 98 -1.84 -11.52 -9.15
CA ILE A 98 -2.25 -12.65 -10.01
C ILE A 98 -3.26 -12.16 -11.04
N HIS A 99 -4.30 -11.45 -10.61
CA HIS A 99 -5.30 -10.89 -11.51
C HIS A 99 -4.68 -9.98 -12.58
N ALA A 100 -3.73 -9.11 -12.19
CA ALA A 100 -3.04 -8.24 -13.12
C ALA A 100 -2.14 -8.99 -14.12
N ALA A 101 -1.64 -10.16 -13.76
CA ALA A 101 -0.88 -11.02 -14.67
C ALA A 101 -1.76 -11.78 -15.68
N GLU A 102 -3.04 -11.94 -15.36
CA GLU A 102 -4.01 -12.69 -16.20
C GLU A 102 -4.90 -11.77 -17.05
N ILE A 103 -5.01 -10.48 -16.70
CA ILE A 103 -5.85 -9.55 -17.44
C ILE A 103 -5.25 -9.25 -18.82
N ASP A 104 -6.09 -9.17 -19.82
CA ASP A 104 -5.74 -8.70 -21.15
C ASP A 104 -5.28 -7.21 -21.07
N GLY A 105 -4.03 -6.96 -21.46
CA GLY A 105 -3.42 -5.62 -21.40
C GLY A 105 -4.18 -4.58 -22.23
N ASP A 106 -4.88 -4.97 -23.29
CA ASP A 106 -5.68 -4.04 -24.10
C ASP A 106 -6.86 -3.45 -23.32
N LYS A 107 -7.34 -4.16 -22.29
CA LYS A 107 -8.41 -3.67 -21.38
C LYS A 107 -7.93 -2.63 -20.37
N VAL A 108 -6.62 -2.55 -20.11
CA VAL A 108 -6.03 -1.59 -19.16
C VAL A 108 -5.83 -0.21 -19.78
N GLY A 109 -5.77 -0.16 -21.12
CA GLY A 109 -5.54 1.07 -21.85
C GLY A 109 -4.07 1.52 -21.85
N PRO A 110 -3.78 2.72 -22.42
CA PRO A 110 -2.41 3.16 -22.69
C PRO A 110 -1.58 3.49 -21.45
N ARG A 111 -2.21 3.77 -20.31
CA ARG A 111 -1.51 4.13 -19.06
C ARG A 111 -0.77 2.95 -18.43
N ARG A 112 -1.27 1.74 -18.61
CA ARG A 112 -0.68 0.49 -18.09
C ARG A 112 -0.44 0.46 -16.57
N ASN A 113 -1.01 1.39 -15.80
CA ASN A 113 -0.84 1.49 -14.35
C ASN A 113 -2.19 1.45 -13.66
N LEU A 114 -2.34 0.50 -12.76
CA LEU A 114 -3.54 0.28 -11.95
C LEU A 114 -3.26 0.68 -10.50
N THR A 115 -4.20 1.40 -9.89
CA THR A 115 -4.19 1.62 -8.45
C THR A 115 -4.94 0.49 -7.77
N MET A 116 -4.25 -0.30 -6.94
CA MET A 116 -4.89 -1.35 -6.18
C MET A 116 -5.84 -0.74 -5.16
N PRO A 117 -7.13 -1.13 -5.13
CA PRO A 117 -8.06 -0.69 -4.11
C PRO A 117 -7.67 -1.21 -2.72
N GLY A 118 -8.00 -0.45 -1.70
CA GLY A 118 -7.78 -0.80 -0.29
C GLY A 118 -8.82 -0.16 0.62
N GLY A 119 -8.82 -0.57 1.89
CA GLY A 119 -9.64 0.05 2.92
C GLY A 119 -8.95 1.28 3.51
N ALA A 120 -9.61 2.43 3.50
CA ALA A 120 -9.12 3.62 4.20
C ALA A 120 -9.57 3.56 5.66
N VAL A 121 -8.60 3.58 6.58
CA VAL A 121 -8.84 3.56 8.03
C VAL A 121 -7.86 4.49 8.72
N THR A 122 -8.25 5.05 9.85
CA THR A 122 -7.36 5.80 10.71
C THR A 122 -6.45 4.85 11.51
N VAL A 123 -5.32 5.37 11.96
CA VAL A 123 -4.43 4.64 12.89
C VAL A 123 -5.16 4.29 14.18
N GLY A 124 -6.05 5.18 14.66
CA GLY A 124 -6.91 4.93 15.82
C GLY A 124 -7.77 3.68 15.63
N GLU A 125 -8.48 3.58 14.50
CA GLU A 125 -9.32 2.43 14.17
C GLU A 125 -8.52 1.13 14.07
N GLN A 126 -7.24 1.18 13.60
CA GLN A 126 -6.37 0.01 13.60
C GLN A 126 -6.06 -0.48 15.02
N ILE A 127 -5.76 0.45 15.94
CA ILE A 127 -5.49 0.14 17.36
C ILE A 127 -6.75 -0.39 18.04
N GLU A 128 -7.91 0.20 17.77
CA GLU A 128 -9.20 -0.28 18.28
C GLU A 128 -9.54 -1.68 17.77
N ALA A 129 -9.21 -1.97 16.50
CA ALA A 129 -9.35 -3.31 15.95
C ALA A 129 -8.43 -4.32 16.66
N LEU A 130 -7.18 -3.93 16.94
CA LEU A 130 -6.25 -4.74 17.72
C LEU A 130 -6.81 -5.00 19.14
N GLU A 131 -7.31 -3.96 19.83
CA GLU A 131 -7.90 -4.07 21.16
C GLU A 131 -9.12 -5.00 21.16
N ARG A 132 -10.00 -4.87 20.19
CA ARG A 132 -11.21 -5.70 20.06
C ARG A 132 -10.89 -7.17 19.85
N ILE A 133 -9.81 -7.49 19.13
CA ILE A 133 -9.46 -8.88 18.77
C ILE A 133 -8.50 -9.51 19.77
N ALA A 134 -7.49 -8.78 20.24
CA ALA A 134 -6.42 -9.31 21.08
C ALA A 134 -6.51 -8.86 22.56
N GLY A 135 -7.42 -7.94 22.87
CA GLY A 135 -7.65 -7.42 24.21
C GLY A 135 -6.83 -6.17 24.54
N ALA A 136 -7.34 -5.38 25.49
CA ALA A 136 -6.78 -4.07 25.87
C ALA A 136 -5.33 -4.15 26.40
N GLN A 137 -4.94 -5.24 27.03
CA GLN A 137 -3.57 -5.41 27.54
C GLN A 137 -2.54 -5.53 26.41
N VAL A 138 -2.93 -6.10 25.27
CA VAL A 138 -2.07 -6.18 24.08
C VAL A 138 -2.00 -4.81 23.39
N ALA A 139 -3.12 -4.14 23.24
CA ALA A 139 -3.18 -2.86 22.54
C ALA A 139 -2.49 -1.67 23.28
N LYS A 140 -2.15 -1.84 24.57
CA LYS A 140 -1.43 -0.84 25.36
C LYS A 140 0.09 -0.88 25.21
N ARG A 141 0.62 -1.84 24.51
CA ARG A 141 2.06 -1.99 24.24
C ARG A 141 2.46 -1.22 23.01
#